data_5b23948dd75b32f3b5f50f935653cbfb
#
_entry.id   5b23948dd75b32f3b5f50f935653cbfb
#
_cell.length_a   1.000
_cell.length_b   1.000
_cell.length_c   1.000
_cell.angle_alpha   90.00
_cell.angle_beta   90.00
_cell.angle_gamma   90.00
#
_symmetry.space_group_name_H-M   'P 1'
#
loop_
_entity.id
_entity.type
_entity.pdbx_description
1 polymer ?
#
loop_
_entity_poly.entity_id
_entity_poly.type
_entity_poly.pdbx_seq_one_letter_code
_entity_poly.pdbx_strand_id
1 'polypeptide(L)'
;MKTIRKQIKRIMQVLVLVLFANVNAQKETISNGMFVRVYNLNGEKISKGKLFDISDTLLTLEHNSKFNNLDPKKIGYIKTKRSAGHNILIGSAIGTATGAILGAASADPDAWIFGYTAAEGATGFGLAGALGGAAIGGISIAFKNSKTFTINGDQQRWKAFKQMINK
;
A
#
# COMPACT_ATOMS: atom_id res chain seq x y z
N MET A 1 19.36 -15.93 -31.91
CA MET A 1 17.94 -15.68 -31.57
C MET A 1 17.35 -16.70 -30.59
N LYS A 2 17.56 -18.02 -30.67
CA LYS A 2 17.02 -19.02 -29.73
C LYS A 2 17.51 -18.84 -28.29
N THR A 3 18.76 -18.45 -28.08
CA THR A 3 19.39 -18.27 -26.75
C THR A 3 18.78 -17.09 -25.99
N ILE A 4 18.54 -15.97 -26.67
CA ILE A 4 17.95 -14.76 -26.09
C ILE A 4 16.51 -15.05 -25.62
N ARG A 5 15.70 -15.72 -26.44
CA ARG A 5 14.33 -16.13 -26.04
C ARG A 5 14.31 -17.05 -24.82
N LYS A 6 15.31 -17.92 -24.68
CA LYS A 6 15.43 -18.82 -23.52
C LYS A 6 15.79 -18.05 -22.25
N GLN A 7 16.65 -17.05 -22.34
CA GLN A 7 17.00 -16.17 -21.22
C GLN A 7 15.83 -15.31 -20.78
N ILE A 8 15.09 -14.70 -21.72
CA ILE A 8 13.90 -13.90 -21.41
C ILE A 8 12.85 -14.75 -20.69
N LYS A 9 12.59 -15.99 -21.14
CA LYS A 9 11.66 -16.90 -20.45
C LYS A 9 12.10 -17.20 -19.02
N ARG A 10 13.39 -17.44 -18.78
CA ARG A 10 13.93 -17.69 -17.43
C ARG A 10 13.80 -16.48 -16.52
N ILE A 11 14.12 -15.28 -17.03
CA ILE A 11 13.97 -14.02 -16.27
C ILE A 11 12.49 -13.80 -15.92
N MET A 12 11.57 -14.04 -16.85
CA MET A 12 10.14 -13.89 -16.61
C MET A 12 9.61 -14.92 -15.60
N GLN A 13 10.11 -16.16 -15.62
CA GLN A 13 9.76 -17.18 -14.62
C GLN A 13 10.26 -16.80 -13.22
N VAL A 14 11.50 -16.30 -13.11
CA VAL A 14 12.06 -15.83 -11.83
C VAL A 14 11.28 -14.62 -11.31
N LEU A 15 10.92 -13.67 -12.19
CA LEU A 15 10.12 -12.51 -11.82
C LEU A 15 8.73 -12.92 -11.27
N VAL A 16 8.08 -13.88 -11.93
CA VAL A 16 6.80 -14.44 -11.48
C VAL A 16 6.96 -15.14 -10.12
N LEU A 17 7.99 -15.97 -9.94
CA LEU A 17 8.28 -16.64 -8.67
C LEU A 17 8.54 -15.65 -7.52
N VAL A 18 9.27 -14.57 -7.77
CA VAL A 18 9.52 -13.51 -6.77
C VAL A 18 8.23 -12.78 -6.40
N LEU A 19 7.32 -12.55 -7.36
CA LEU A 19 6.00 -11.97 -7.09
C LEU A 19 5.14 -12.88 -6.22
N PHE A 20 5.17 -14.19 -6.44
CA PHE A 20 4.41 -15.15 -5.62
C PHE A 20 5.02 -15.41 -4.25
N ALA A 21 6.34 -15.32 -4.09
CA ALA A 21 7.01 -15.50 -2.79
C ALA A 21 6.60 -14.43 -1.77
N ASN A 22 6.30 -13.21 -2.22
CA ASN A 22 5.88 -12.12 -1.34
C ASN A 22 4.41 -12.20 -0.88
N VAL A 23 3.59 -13.07 -1.47
CA VAL A 23 2.15 -13.18 -1.13
C VAL A 23 1.94 -13.94 0.19
N ASN A 24 2.85 -14.80 0.60
CA ASN A 24 2.69 -15.65 1.79
C ASN A 24 3.24 -15.02 3.10
N ALA A 25 3.88 -13.86 3.06
CA ALA A 25 4.60 -13.28 4.20
C ALA A 25 3.74 -12.40 5.13
N GLN A 26 2.42 -12.29 4.93
CA GLN A 26 1.60 -11.38 5.74
C GLN A 26 0.62 -12.09 6.66
N LYS A 27 1.14 -12.82 7.64
CA LYS A 27 0.39 -13.06 8.87
C LYS A 27 0.41 -11.75 9.67
N GLU A 28 -0.59 -10.90 9.46
CA GLU A 28 -0.68 -9.63 10.19
C GLU A 28 -1.00 -9.91 11.65
N THR A 29 0.04 -9.90 12.45
CA THR A 29 -0.07 -9.70 13.90
C THR A 29 -0.55 -8.27 14.11
N ILE A 30 -1.66 -8.09 14.81
CA ILE A 30 -2.12 -6.77 15.26
C ILE A 30 -1.11 -6.35 16.33
N SER A 31 -0.24 -5.40 16.01
CA SER A 31 0.85 -4.97 16.89
C SER A 31 0.96 -3.45 16.94
N ASN A 32 1.63 -2.94 17.99
CA ASN A 32 2.07 -1.55 18.03
C ASN A 32 2.82 -1.20 16.74
N GLY A 33 2.55 -0.02 16.18
CA GLY A 33 3.08 0.41 14.88
C GLY A 33 2.15 0.13 13.69
N MET A 34 1.04 -0.61 13.88
CA MET A 34 0.04 -0.84 12.83
C MET A 34 -0.64 0.47 12.44
N PHE A 35 -0.77 0.69 11.13
CA PHE A 35 -1.52 1.85 10.63
C PHE A 35 -3.01 1.64 10.75
N VAL A 36 -3.70 2.59 11.41
CA VAL A 36 -5.15 2.59 11.60
C VAL A 36 -5.80 3.89 11.14
N ARG A 37 -7.08 3.80 10.86
CA ARG A 37 -7.98 4.93 10.61
C ARG A 37 -9.12 4.84 11.59
N VAL A 38 -9.35 5.92 12.33
CA VAL A 38 -10.36 6.00 13.38
C VAL A 38 -11.52 6.86 12.91
N TYR A 39 -12.71 6.37 13.15
CA TYR A 39 -13.98 6.98 12.78
C TYR A 39 -14.81 7.22 14.04
N ASN A 40 -15.52 8.35 14.08
CA ASN A 40 -16.43 8.67 15.17
C ASN A 40 -17.74 7.87 15.09
N LEU A 41 -18.66 8.13 16.02
CA LEU A 41 -19.97 7.47 16.07
C LEU A 41 -20.85 7.78 14.84
N ASN A 42 -20.62 8.91 14.19
CA ASN A 42 -21.32 9.32 12.97
C ASN A 42 -20.70 8.74 11.69
N GLY A 43 -19.62 7.95 11.79
CA GLY A 43 -18.94 7.38 10.64
C GLY A 43 -17.93 8.32 9.95
N GLU A 44 -17.65 9.49 10.50
CA GLU A 44 -16.67 10.43 9.99
C GLU A 44 -15.26 10.06 10.46
N LYS A 45 -14.28 10.17 9.57
CA LYS A 45 -12.88 9.90 9.91
C LYS A 45 -12.32 11.03 10.77
N ILE A 46 -12.01 10.77 12.02
CA ILE A 46 -11.47 11.74 12.97
C ILE A 46 -9.95 11.69 13.09
N SER A 47 -9.32 10.52 12.80
CA SER A 47 -7.86 10.41 12.84
C SER A 47 -7.35 9.25 11.98
N LYS A 48 -6.05 9.29 11.68
CA LYS A 48 -5.28 8.23 11.04
C LYS A 48 -3.84 8.29 11.52
N GLY A 49 -3.20 7.16 11.66
CA GLY A 49 -1.78 7.10 12.06
C GLY A 49 -1.34 5.68 12.37
N LYS A 50 -0.10 5.55 12.81
CA LYS A 50 0.38 4.31 13.43
C LYS A 50 -0.10 4.26 14.86
N LEU A 51 -0.53 3.09 15.30
CA LEU A 51 -0.84 2.84 16.70
C LEU A 51 0.45 2.95 17.51
N PHE A 52 0.50 3.92 18.41
CA PHE A 52 1.65 4.16 19.29
C PHE A 52 1.42 3.56 20.67
N ASP A 53 0.26 3.88 21.28
CA ASP A 53 -0.11 3.38 22.59
C ASP A 53 -1.62 3.18 22.69
N ILE A 54 -2.04 2.23 23.54
CA ILE A 54 -3.45 1.94 23.82
C ILE A 54 -3.64 1.66 25.31
N SER A 55 -4.41 2.51 25.96
CA SER A 55 -4.79 2.38 27.37
C SER A 55 -6.31 2.14 27.52
N ASP A 56 -6.80 2.01 28.74
CA ASP A 56 -8.24 1.84 28.99
C ASP A 56 -9.06 3.09 28.65
N THR A 57 -8.43 4.27 28.64
CA THR A 57 -9.09 5.57 28.46
C THR A 57 -8.58 6.33 27.26
N LEU A 58 -7.52 5.86 26.57
CA LEU A 58 -6.85 6.63 25.52
C LEU A 58 -6.33 5.73 24.41
N LEU A 59 -6.47 6.23 23.19
CA LEU A 59 -5.82 5.70 21.98
C LEU A 59 -4.84 6.76 21.47
N THR A 60 -3.56 6.46 21.49
CA THR A 60 -2.53 7.38 20.94
C THR A 60 -2.10 6.91 19.56
N LEU A 61 -2.25 7.78 18.57
CA LEU A 61 -1.80 7.56 17.20
C LEU A 61 -0.65 8.51 16.86
N GLU A 62 0.37 7.98 16.21
CA GLU A 62 1.44 8.76 15.63
C GLU A 62 1.18 9.01 14.13
N HIS A 63 1.20 10.28 13.72
CA HIS A 63 1.09 10.67 12.31
C HIS A 63 1.97 11.88 12.03
N ASN A 64 2.93 11.77 11.11
CA ASN A 64 3.90 12.81 10.76
C ASN A 64 4.63 13.36 12.01
N SER A 65 5.14 12.48 12.86
CA SER A 65 5.84 12.81 14.12
C SER A 65 5.00 13.61 15.12
N LYS A 66 3.67 13.61 14.95
CA LYS A 66 2.72 14.20 15.90
C LYS A 66 1.88 13.11 16.54
N PHE A 67 1.67 13.23 17.84
CA PHE A 67 0.81 12.33 18.59
C PHE A 67 -0.61 12.90 18.68
N ASN A 68 -1.58 12.07 18.36
CA ASN A 68 -3.00 12.40 18.48
C ASN A 68 -3.66 11.43 19.45
N ASN A 69 -4.21 12.00 20.53
CA ASN A 69 -4.87 11.25 21.60
C ASN A 69 -6.39 11.25 21.39
N LEU A 70 -6.99 10.09 21.40
CA LEU A 70 -8.40 9.88 21.13
C LEU A 70 -9.07 9.16 22.31
N ASP A 71 -10.23 9.69 22.74
CA ASP A 71 -11.07 9.05 23.74
C ASP A 71 -11.86 7.89 23.10
N PRO A 72 -11.75 6.65 23.62
CA PRO A 72 -12.50 5.51 23.13
C PRO A 72 -14.01 5.69 23.08
N LYS A 73 -14.57 6.50 23.98
CA LYS A 73 -16.01 6.81 24.02
C LYS A 73 -16.51 7.53 22.77
N LYS A 74 -15.61 8.26 22.07
CA LYS A 74 -15.92 8.98 20.84
C LYS A 74 -15.64 8.17 19.58
N ILE A 75 -15.12 6.93 19.73
CA ILE A 75 -14.77 6.07 18.62
C ILE A 75 -15.95 5.19 18.24
N GLY A 76 -16.42 5.31 17.01
CA GLY A 76 -17.40 4.42 16.40
C GLY A 76 -16.76 3.12 15.95
N TYR A 77 -15.74 3.23 15.10
CA TYR A 77 -14.99 2.06 14.63
C TYR A 77 -13.56 2.41 14.19
N ILE A 78 -12.70 1.40 14.19
CA ILE A 78 -11.31 1.47 13.76
C ILE A 78 -11.13 0.55 12.57
N LYS A 79 -10.55 1.06 11.47
CA LYS A 79 -10.15 0.25 10.32
C LYS A 79 -8.64 0.15 10.26
N THR A 80 -8.14 -1.08 10.12
CA THR A 80 -6.73 -1.32 9.87
C THR A 80 -6.39 -0.95 8.42
N LYS A 81 -5.10 -0.69 8.14
CA LYS A 81 -4.53 -0.40 6.83
C LYS A 81 -4.86 0.97 6.23
N ARG A 82 -4.01 1.35 5.29
CA ARG A 82 -4.12 2.61 4.54
C ARG A 82 -5.29 2.57 3.57
N SER A 83 -5.71 3.75 3.12
CA SER A 83 -6.80 3.85 2.14
C SER A 83 -6.38 3.31 0.78
N ALA A 84 -7.36 2.88 -0.01
CA ALA A 84 -7.19 2.44 -1.40
C ALA A 84 -6.37 3.44 -2.24
N GLY A 85 -6.71 4.71 -2.19
CA GLY A 85 -6.02 5.76 -2.92
C GLY A 85 -4.52 5.87 -2.61
N HIS A 86 -4.09 5.55 -1.39
CA HIS A 86 -2.67 5.54 -1.06
C HIS A 86 -1.89 4.44 -1.81
N ASN A 87 -2.47 3.25 -1.93
CA ASN A 87 -1.83 2.14 -2.64
C ASN A 87 -1.77 2.41 -4.15
N ILE A 88 -2.84 2.99 -4.71
CA ILE A 88 -2.89 3.40 -6.13
C ILE A 88 -1.80 4.45 -6.39
N LEU A 89 -1.70 5.46 -5.53
CA LEU A 89 -0.74 6.55 -5.69
C LEU A 89 0.71 6.05 -5.61
N ILE A 90 1.03 5.18 -4.64
CA ILE A 90 2.37 4.57 -4.54
C ILE A 90 2.64 3.67 -5.74
N GLY A 91 1.68 2.84 -6.15
CA GLY A 91 1.82 1.99 -7.33
C GLY A 91 2.09 2.80 -8.58
N SER A 92 1.32 3.89 -8.79
CA SER A 92 1.53 4.82 -9.90
C SER A 92 2.92 5.46 -9.87
N ALA A 93 3.36 5.98 -8.72
CA ALA A 93 4.67 6.62 -8.59
C ALA A 93 5.84 5.66 -8.90
N ILE A 94 5.78 4.43 -8.36
CA ILE A 94 6.78 3.40 -8.65
C ILE A 94 6.75 3.01 -10.14
N GLY A 95 5.55 2.81 -10.68
CA GLY A 95 5.38 2.47 -12.10
C GLY A 95 5.92 3.55 -13.03
N THR A 96 5.65 4.83 -12.72
CA THR A 96 6.19 5.97 -13.47
C THR A 96 7.71 5.97 -13.47
N ALA A 97 8.32 5.87 -12.28
CA ALA A 97 9.78 5.89 -12.17
C ALA A 97 10.43 4.72 -12.92
N THR A 98 9.91 3.51 -12.73
CA THR A 98 10.43 2.32 -13.43
C THR A 98 10.23 2.41 -14.93
N GLY A 99 9.04 2.82 -15.37
CA GLY A 99 8.75 3.00 -16.79
C GLY A 99 9.66 4.05 -17.45
N ALA A 100 9.84 5.20 -16.79
CA ALA A 100 10.70 6.26 -17.32
C ALA A 100 12.17 5.81 -17.45
N ILE A 101 12.70 5.09 -16.45
CA ILE A 101 14.08 4.56 -16.49
C ILE A 101 14.21 3.53 -17.63
N LEU A 102 13.27 2.60 -17.74
CA LEU A 102 13.30 1.58 -18.80
C LEU A 102 13.14 2.21 -20.19
N GLY A 103 12.23 3.18 -20.33
CA GLY A 103 12.01 3.88 -21.60
C GLY A 103 13.23 4.69 -22.05
N ALA A 104 13.90 5.39 -21.12
CA ALA A 104 15.13 6.10 -21.42
C ALA A 104 16.28 5.16 -21.77
N ALA A 105 16.43 4.05 -21.02
CA ALA A 105 17.50 3.08 -21.22
C ALA A 105 17.34 2.23 -22.50
N SER A 106 16.13 2.10 -23.02
CA SER A 106 15.83 1.36 -24.25
C SER A 106 15.69 2.26 -25.47
N ALA A 107 16.01 3.55 -25.34
CA ALA A 107 15.94 4.51 -26.44
C ALA A 107 16.96 4.18 -27.53
N ASP A 108 16.51 4.17 -28.76
CA ASP A 108 17.32 4.04 -29.96
C ASP A 108 16.72 4.95 -31.05
N PRO A 109 17.22 6.19 -31.20
CA PRO A 109 16.71 7.14 -32.18
C PRO A 109 16.91 6.69 -33.65
N ASP A 110 17.90 5.83 -33.89
CA ASP A 110 18.27 5.36 -35.22
C ASP A 110 17.56 4.02 -35.58
N ALA A 111 16.69 3.52 -34.72
CA ALA A 111 15.96 2.30 -34.99
C ALA A 111 15.06 2.46 -36.24
N TRP A 112 15.13 1.50 -37.14
CA TRP A 112 14.36 1.51 -38.39
C TRP A 112 12.84 1.50 -38.22
N ILE A 113 12.34 0.92 -37.14
CA ILE A 113 10.93 0.91 -36.76
C ILE A 113 10.83 1.39 -35.32
N PHE A 114 10.06 2.44 -35.06
CA PHE A 114 9.84 3.04 -33.73
C PHE A 114 11.12 3.56 -33.04
N GLY A 115 11.97 4.30 -33.82
CA GLY A 115 13.05 5.08 -33.21
C GLY A 115 12.49 6.17 -32.30
N TYR A 116 13.03 6.29 -31.08
CA TYR A 116 12.65 7.33 -30.12
C TYR A 116 13.85 7.75 -29.27
N THR A 117 13.83 9.01 -28.85
CA THR A 117 14.84 9.58 -27.96
C THR A 117 14.64 9.12 -26.51
N ALA A 118 15.68 9.26 -25.68
CA ALA A 118 15.59 8.94 -24.25
C ALA A 118 14.48 9.73 -23.54
N ALA A 119 14.23 10.99 -23.94
CA ALA A 119 13.18 11.81 -23.37
C ALA A 119 11.77 11.31 -23.75
N GLU A 120 11.57 10.94 -25.02
CA GLU A 120 10.31 10.36 -25.49
C GLU A 120 10.05 9.01 -24.85
N GLY A 121 11.06 8.15 -24.78
CA GLY A 121 11.00 6.87 -24.11
C GLY A 121 10.66 7.00 -22.62
N ALA A 122 11.36 7.90 -21.91
CA ALA A 122 11.06 8.18 -20.50
C ALA A 122 9.62 8.65 -20.30
N THR A 123 9.14 9.54 -21.17
CA THR A 123 7.77 10.07 -21.05
C THR A 123 6.71 9.02 -21.38
N GLY A 124 6.83 8.32 -22.50
CA GLY A 124 5.86 7.33 -22.95
C GLY A 124 5.78 6.14 -22.02
N PHE A 125 6.93 5.54 -21.70
CA PHE A 125 6.97 4.39 -20.76
C PHE A 125 6.70 4.81 -19.32
N GLY A 126 7.03 6.05 -18.92
CA GLY A 126 6.68 6.61 -17.64
C GLY A 126 5.17 6.71 -17.45
N LEU A 127 4.42 7.22 -18.44
CA LEU A 127 2.97 7.29 -18.43
C LEU A 127 2.32 5.89 -18.43
N ALA A 128 2.81 4.99 -19.30
CA ALA A 128 2.33 3.60 -19.31
C ALA A 128 2.59 2.90 -17.98
N GLY A 129 3.76 3.12 -17.39
CA GLY A 129 4.13 2.62 -16.07
C GLY A 129 3.25 3.19 -14.96
N ALA A 130 2.87 4.48 -15.04
CA ALA A 130 1.95 5.09 -14.10
C ALA A 130 0.59 4.38 -14.08
N LEU A 131 0.02 4.12 -15.25
CA LEU A 131 -1.27 3.42 -15.39
C LEU A 131 -1.18 1.97 -14.92
N GLY A 132 -0.14 1.24 -15.34
CA GLY A 132 0.10 -0.14 -14.90
C GLY A 132 0.32 -0.24 -13.39
N GLY A 133 1.12 0.65 -12.84
CA GLY A 133 1.38 0.72 -11.40
C GLY A 133 0.14 1.10 -10.59
N ALA A 134 -0.69 2.03 -11.11
CA ALA A 134 -1.98 2.37 -10.50
C ALA A 134 -2.92 1.17 -10.48
N ALA A 135 -2.99 0.40 -11.57
CA ALA A 135 -3.81 -0.82 -11.66
C ALA A 135 -3.34 -1.88 -10.66
N ILE A 136 -2.04 -2.16 -10.58
CA ILE A 136 -1.46 -3.10 -9.61
C ILE A 136 -1.71 -2.63 -8.17
N GLY A 137 -1.50 -1.32 -7.90
CA GLY A 137 -1.81 -0.71 -6.60
C GLY A 137 -3.29 -0.84 -6.24
N GLY A 138 -4.19 -0.70 -7.22
CA GLY A 138 -5.63 -0.90 -7.08
C GLY A 138 -5.99 -2.36 -6.77
N ILE A 139 -5.47 -3.30 -7.55
CA ILE A 139 -5.69 -4.74 -7.36
C ILE A 139 -5.20 -5.19 -5.98
N SER A 140 -4.06 -4.65 -5.49
CA SER A 140 -3.53 -4.99 -4.17
C SER A 140 -4.52 -4.73 -3.02
N ILE A 141 -5.52 -3.88 -3.23
CA ILE A 141 -6.58 -3.58 -2.26
C ILE A 141 -7.54 -4.76 -2.12
N ALA A 142 -7.90 -5.40 -3.23
CA ALA A 142 -8.81 -6.55 -3.23
C ALA A 142 -8.24 -7.73 -2.43
N PHE A 143 -6.91 -7.89 -2.43
CA PHE A 143 -6.22 -8.95 -1.69
C PHE A 143 -5.86 -8.57 -0.24
N LYS A 144 -5.98 -7.29 0.13
CA LYS A 144 -5.69 -6.82 1.50
C LYS A 144 -6.98 -6.66 2.30
N ASN A 145 -7.37 -7.68 3.06
CA ASN A 145 -8.50 -7.61 3.97
C ASN A 145 -8.26 -6.55 5.06
N SER A 146 -8.91 -5.41 4.95
CA SER A 146 -8.97 -4.41 6.02
C SER A 146 -9.90 -4.92 7.11
N LYS A 147 -9.36 -5.16 8.31
CA LYS A 147 -10.20 -5.49 9.47
C LYS A 147 -10.88 -4.23 9.99
N THR A 148 -12.17 -4.33 10.31
CA THR A 148 -12.94 -3.27 10.96
C THR A 148 -13.28 -3.72 12.36
N PHE A 149 -12.94 -2.89 13.34
CA PHE A 149 -13.26 -3.11 14.75
C PHE A 149 -14.30 -2.09 15.16
N THR A 150 -15.50 -2.54 15.42
CA THR A 150 -16.61 -1.70 15.86
C THR A 150 -16.52 -1.51 17.36
N ILE A 151 -16.32 -0.28 17.81
CA ILE A 151 -16.22 0.10 19.22
C ILE A 151 -17.54 0.70 19.71
N ASN A 152 -18.12 1.65 18.97
CA ASN A 152 -19.35 2.39 19.28
C ASN A 152 -19.36 3.01 20.69
N GLY A 153 -18.22 3.52 21.15
CA GLY A 153 -18.08 4.07 22.50
C GLY A 153 -18.19 3.05 23.63
N ASP A 154 -18.31 1.76 23.32
CA ASP A 154 -18.51 0.68 24.27
C ASP A 154 -17.20 0.23 24.92
N GLN A 155 -17.16 0.28 26.25
CA GLN A 155 -15.96 -0.04 27.02
C GLN A 155 -15.58 -1.54 26.96
N GLN A 156 -16.53 -2.43 26.78
CA GLN A 156 -16.23 -3.87 26.67
C GLN A 156 -15.59 -4.19 25.33
N ARG A 157 -16.13 -3.62 24.25
CA ARG A 157 -15.55 -3.75 22.89
C ARG A 157 -14.16 -3.10 22.83
N TRP A 158 -13.98 -1.98 23.53
CA TRP A 158 -12.68 -1.34 23.65
C TRP A 158 -11.64 -2.25 24.32
N LYS A 159 -11.99 -2.86 25.47
CA LYS A 159 -11.12 -3.82 26.17
C LYS A 159 -10.78 -5.03 25.29
N ALA A 160 -11.75 -5.57 24.55
CA ALA A 160 -11.54 -6.67 23.62
C ALA A 160 -10.56 -6.27 22.49
N PHE A 161 -10.71 -5.08 21.91
CA PHE A 161 -9.78 -4.53 20.91
C PHE A 161 -8.37 -4.38 21.49
N LYS A 162 -8.22 -3.81 22.70
CA LYS A 162 -6.92 -3.68 23.38
C LYS A 162 -6.25 -5.03 23.61
N GLN A 163 -6.99 -6.05 24.04
CA GLN A 163 -6.45 -7.40 24.24
C GLN A 163 -5.95 -8.05 22.96
N MET A 164 -6.61 -7.77 21.82
CA MET A 164 -6.16 -8.27 20.51
C MET A 164 -4.88 -7.62 20.03
N ILE A 165 -4.60 -6.37 20.45
CA ILE A 165 -3.40 -5.62 20.07
C ILE A 165 -2.19 -6.04 20.92
N ASN A 166 -2.39 -6.34 22.18
CA ASN A 166 -1.33 -6.66 23.15
C ASN A 166 -0.94 -8.16 23.14
N LYS A 167 -1.47 -8.95 22.22
CA LYS A 167 -1.13 -10.35 21.99
C LYS A 167 0.00 -10.47 20.96
#